data_7e7a8e4bde5db8654fc917692977e4f8
#
_entry.id   7e7a8e4bde5db8654fc917692977e4f8
#
_cell.length_a   1.000
_cell.length_b   1.000
_cell.length_c   1.000
_cell.angle_alpha   90.00
_cell.angle_beta   90.00
_cell.angle_gamma   90.00
#
_symmetry.space_group_name_H-M   'P 1'
#
loop_
_entity.id
_entity.type
_entity.pdbx_description
1 polymer ?
#
loop_
_entity_poly.entity_id
_entity_poly.type
_entity_poly.pdbx_seq_one_letter_code
_entity_poly.pdbx_strand_id
1 'polypeptide(L)'
;MYGNYRPGEYIVVDLKHMPKSIHGDEYLCVFTCLSTRLSESVYLKTRLASEFLDHYKNYCKHIRNKTGNYPKYLHSDNGKEFIEKCTSEFNKQKGIKHTYTSPHSSLQNPVAERINRTLGEGCLALLLCAGLPLMFWVYGIAFFSFVKARSPHKSLSFSNPIAAWNIYNTHRSSIDLYDLRIFGAEGYVLDENSLKNHPKAFRCIYLGPSSTHKGCNFYNLHTKKVIVSRNFVINEQCFPGRVHFPNIYDKYFGPSPPKPNSESISPSLSTTTDANGLEYSSIFDFDSHTIPTSTNLP
;
A
#
# COMPACT_ATOMS: atom_id res chain seq x y z
N MET A 1 7.21 -11.46 27.34
CA MET A 1 8.47 -11.24 26.58
C MET A 1 8.44 -12.12 25.36
N TYR A 2 8.35 -11.57 24.18
CA TYR A 2 8.50 -12.31 22.94
C TYR A 2 10.01 -12.57 22.79
N GLY A 3 10.43 -13.86 22.82
CA GLY A 3 11.83 -14.28 22.85
C GLY A 3 12.68 -13.64 21.75
N ASN A 4 13.99 -13.67 21.91
CA ASN A 4 14.98 -13.18 20.94
C ASN A 4 15.01 -14.06 19.69
N TYR A 5 13.94 -13.99 18.86
CA TYR A 5 13.92 -14.68 17.57
C TYR A 5 14.68 -13.86 16.51
N ARG A 6 15.38 -14.57 15.62
CA ARG A 6 15.99 -13.95 14.44
C ARG A 6 14.91 -13.56 13.41
N PRO A 7 15.19 -12.61 12.51
CA PRO A 7 14.29 -12.33 11.40
C PRO A 7 13.93 -13.59 10.61
N GLY A 8 12.63 -13.78 10.36
CA GLY A 8 12.11 -14.94 9.65
C GLY A 8 12.01 -16.23 10.46
N GLU A 9 12.48 -16.27 11.71
CA GLU A 9 12.49 -17.50 12.52
C GLU A 9 11.12 -17.86 13.08
N TYR A 10 10.34 -16.87 13.54
CA TYR A 10 8.99 -17.04 14.08
C TYR A 10 7.98 -16.23 13.28
N ILE A 11 7.05 -16.93 12.64
CA ILE A 11 6.01 -16.34 11.80
C ILE A 11 4.66 -16.56 12.46
N VAL A 12 3.88 -15.48 12.46
CA VAL A 12 2.47 -15.51 12.85
C VAL A 12 1.65 -15.31 11.60
N VAL A 13 0.60 -16.11 11.42
CA VAL A 13 -0.31 -16.02 10.28
C VAL A 13 -1.74 -15.90 10.76
N ASP A 14 -2.53 -15.10 10.03
CA ASP A 14 -3.96 -14.97 10.24
C ASP A 14 -4.66 -14.72 8.91
N LEU A 15 -5.89 -15.22 8.78
CA LEU A 15 -6.73 -15.14 7.60
C LEU A 15 -8.02 -14.40 7.92
N LYS A 16 -8.32 -13.36 7.15
CA LYS A 16 -9.52 -12.56 7.30
C LYS A 16 -10.37 -12.57 6.04
N HIS A 17 -11.68 -12.84 6.18
CA HIS A 17 -12.62 -12.66 5.10
C HIS A 17 -12.82 -11.17 4.78
N MET A 18 -12.80 -10.86 3.49
CA MET A 18 -12.92 -9.50 2.95
C MET A 18 -14.03 -9.46 1.88
N PRO A 19 -14.61 -8.30 1.59
CA PRO A 19 -15.48 -8.15 0.42
C PRO A 19 -14.74 -8.51 -0.86
N LYS A 20 -15.46 -8.98 -1.88
CA LYS A 20 -14.88 -9.35 -3.16
C LYS A 20 -14.07 -8.20 -3.78
N SER A 21 -12.79 -8.47 -4.08
CA SER A 21 -11.88 -7.49 -4.69
C SER A 21 -12.16 -7.29 -6.18
N ILE A 22 -11.53 -6.28 -6.78
CA ILE A 22 -11.55 -6.07 -8.24
C ILE A 22 -10.98 -7.25 -9.02
N HIS A 23 -10.17 -8.10 -8.38
CA HIS A 23 -9.59 -9.32 -8.95
C HIS A 23 -10.33 -10.60 -8.55
N GLY A 24 -11.38 -10.46 -7.73
CA GLY A 24 -12.18 -11.57 -7.24
C GLY A 24 -11.65 -12.23 -5.97
N ASP A 25 -10.63 -11.64 -5.32
CA ASP A 25 -10.14 -12.14 -4.02
C ASP A 25 -11.14 -11.83 -2.92
N GLU A 26 -11.30 -12.75 -1.98
CA GLU A 26 -12.25 -12.63 -0.86
C GLU A 26 -11.58 -12.85 0.50
N TYR A 27 -10.28 -13.16 0.52
CA TYR A 27 -9.55 -13.39 1.77
C TYR A 27 -8.22 -12.65 1.78
N LEU A 28 -7.91 -12.03 2.90
CA LEU A 28 -6.62 -11.44 3.24
C LEU A 28 -5.88 -12.39 4.17
N CYS A 29 -4.76 -12.93 3.72
CA CYS A 29 -3.84 -13.69 4.57
C CYS A 29 -2.61 -12.83 4.87
N VAL A 30 -2.25 -12.70 6.15
CA VAL A 30 -1.11 -11.88 6.58
C VAL A 30 -0.11 -12.73 7.32
N PHE A 31 1.08 -12.85 6.75
CA PHE A 31 2.25 -13.43 7.41
C PHE A 31 3.04 -12.32 8.10
N THR A 32 3.31 -12.47 9.38
CA THR A 32 4.06 -11.47 10.15
C THR A 32 5.26 -12.10 10.85
N CYS A 33 6.43 -11.55 10.62
CA CYS A 33 7.61 -11.89 11.37
C CYS A 33 7.53 -11.28 12.78
N LEU A 34 7.57 -12.12 13.81
CA LEU A 34 7.39 -11.70 15.19
C LEU A 34 8.50 -10.77 15.68
N SER A 35 9.75 -10.99 15.29
CA SER A 35 10.89 -10.19 15.72
C SER A 35 10.97 -8.81 15.04
N THR A 36 10.71 -8.76 13.74
CA THR A 36 10.88 -7.53 12.93
C THR A 36 9.59 -6.77 12.71
N ARG A 37 8.41 -7.35 13.04
CA ARG A 37 7.09 -6.79 12.73
C ARG A 37 6.82 -6.57 11.24
N LEU A 38 7.70 -7.07 10.37
CA LEU A 38 7.47 -7.04 8.94
C LEU A 38 6.33 -7.98 8.59
N SER A 39 5.34 -7.47 7.89
CA SER A 39 4.17 -8.22 7.45
C SER A 39 4.14 -8.29 5.93
N GLU A 40 3.83 -9.47 5.41
CA GLU A 40 3.56 -9.71 4.00
C GLU A 40 2.10 -10.12 3.86
N SER A 41 1.37 -9.42 3.01
CA SER A 41 -0.04 -9.66 2.72
C SER A 41 -0.19 -10.40 1.41
N VAL A 42 -0.96 -11.48 1.41
CA VAL A 42 -1.35 -12.22 0.22
C VAL A 42 -2.87 -12.29 0.13
N TYR A 43 -3.37 -12.39 -1.09
CA TYR A 43 -4.78 -12.30 -1.39
C TYR A 43 -5.23 -13.64 -1.99
N LEU A 44 -6.31 -14.22 -1.44
CA LEU A 44 -6.82 -15.51 -1.86
C LEU A 44 -8.28 -15.37 -2.31
N LYS A 45 -8.64 -16.17 -3.29
CA LYS A 45 -10.01 -16.23 -3.80
C LYS A 45 -10.90 -17.13 -2.94
N THR A 46 -10.30 -18.15 -2.34
CA THR A 46 -11.00 -19.16 -1.54
C THR A 46 -10.31 -19.38 -0.19
N ARG A 47 -10.99 -20.06 0.71
CA ARG A 47 -10.42 -20.51 1.99
C ARG A 47 -9.88 -21.95 1.91
N LEU A 48 -9.54 -22.44 0.72
CA LEU A 48 -9.02 -23.78 0.54
C LEU A 48 -7.57 -23.88 1.04
N ALA A 49 -7.28 -24.97 1.76
CA ALA A 49 -5.93 -25.19 2.29
C ALA A 49 -4.87 -25.34 1.17
N SER A 50 -5.26 -25.81 -0.02
CA SER A 50 -4.35 -25.88 -1.17
C SER A 50 -3.89 -24.49 -1.64
N GLU A 51 -4.82 -23.53 -1.73
CA GLU A 51 -4.49 -22.16 -2.13
C GLU A 51 -3.63 -21.46 -1.05
N PHE A 52 -4.00 -21.63 0.22
CA PHE A 52 -3.18 -21.17 1.34
C PHE A 52 -1.76 -21.77 1.28
N LEU A 53 -1.65 -23.09 1.09
CA LEU A 53 -0.37 -23.78 1.08
C LEU A 53 0.58 -23.29 -0.02
N ASP A 54 0.06 -22.97 -1.19
CA ASP A 54 0.87 -22.45 -2.30
C ASP A 54 1.47 -21.08 -1.95
N HIS A 55 0.68 -20.18 -1.38
CA HIS A 55 1.17 -18.89 -0.88
C HIS A 55 2.15 -19.07 0.28
N TYR A 56 1.86 -19.96 1.22
CA TYR A 56 2.74 -20.25 2.35
C TYR A 56 4.09 -20.82 1.92
N LYS A 57 4.10 -21.75 0.96
CA LYS A 57 5.36 -22.27 0.38
C LYS A 57 6.19 -21.17 -0.26
N ASN A 58 5.55 -20.25 -1.00
CA ASN A 58 6.24 -19.13 -1.62
C ASN A 58 6.81 -18.18 -0.59
N TYR A 59 6.04 -17.86 0.46
CA TYR A 59 6.52 -17.07 1.59
C TYR A 59 7.72 -17.72 2.30
N CYS A 60 7.65 -19.01 2.58
CA CYS A 60 8.76 -19.76 3.18
C CYS A 60 10.02 -19.77 2.28
N LYS A 61 9.85 -19.89 0.96
CA LYS A 61 10.97 -19.78 0.00
C LYS A 61 11.56 -18.36 0.03
N HIS A 62 10.71 -17.31 0.10
CA HIS A 62 11.19 -15.94 0.23
C HIS A 62 12.04 -15.75 1.49
N ILE A 63 11.58 -16.23 2.65
CA ILE A 63 12.36 -16.20 3.90
C ILE A 63 13.68 -16.92 3.70
N ARG A 64 13.66 -18.14 3.18
CA ARG A 64 14.89 -18.94 2.98
C ARG A 64 15.89 -18.21 2.07
N ASN A 65 15.42 -17.59 1.00
CA ASN A 65 16.30 -16.85 0.08
C ASN A 65 16.94 -15.62 0.76
N LYS A 66 16.26 -15.02 1.73
CA LYS A 66 16.74 -13.83 2.46
C LYS A 66 17.58 -14.18 3.68
N THR A 67 17.29 -15.26 4.39
CA THR A 67 17.91 -15.61 5.68
C THR A 67 18.79 -16.87 5.63
N GLY A 68 18.77 -17.61 4.52
CA GLY A 68 19.42 -18.91 4.37
C GLY A 68 18.63 -20.09 4.99
N ASN A 69 17.60 -19.84 5.78
CA ASN A 69 16.86 -20.85 6.54
C ASN A 69 15.35 -20.74 6.33
N TYR A 70 14.65 -21.86 6.43
CA TYR A 70 13.19 -21.86 6.59
C TYR A 70 12.80 -21.30 7.97
N PRO A 71 11.56 -20.79 8.15
CA PRO A 71 11.04 -20.49 9.48
C PRO A 71 11.15 -21.71 10.40
N LYS A 72 11.43 -21.49 11.68
CA LYS A 72 11.41 -22.57 12.69
C LYS A 72 10.02 -22.73 13.31
N TYR A 73 9.29 -21.63 13.41
CA TYR A 73 7.98 -21.59 14.07
C TYR A 73 6.96 -20.92 13.17
N LEU A 74 5.81 -21.59 13.04
CA LEU A 74 4.58 -21.02 12.52
C LEU A 74 3.56 -20.97 13.64
N HIS A 75 2.86 -19.86 13.82
CA HIS A 75 1.76 -19.72 14.75
C HIS A 75 0.50 -19.25 14.02
N SER A 76 -0.60 -19.96 14.22
CA SER A 76 -1.91 -19.63 13.64
C SER A 76 -3.03 -19.89 14.66
N ASP A 77 -4.25 -19.51 14.31
CA ASP A 77 -5.41 -20.08 14.94
C ASP A 77 -5.65 -21.55 14.49
N ASN A 78 -6.77 -22.13 14.94
CA ASN A 78 -7.16 -23.50 14.57
C ASN A 78 -7.99 -23.55 13.27
N GLY A 79 -7.83 -22.58 12.37
CA GLY A 79 -8.50 -22.60 11.07
C GLY A 79 -8.18 -23.87 10.28
N LYS A 80 -9.18 -24.46 9.63
CA LYS A 80 -9.01 -25.70 8.85
C LYS A 80 -7.94 -25.56 7.78
N GLU A 81 -7.84 -24.38 7.15
CA GLU A 81 -6.84 -24.05 6.15
C GLU A 81 -5.40 -24.19 6.63
N PHE A 82 -5.15 -24.02 7.94
CA PHE A 82 -3.81 -24.11 8.54
C PHE A 82 -3.47 -25.51 9.04
N ILE A 83 -4.48 -26.29 9.46
CA ILE A 83 -4.27 -27.59 10.13
C ILE A 83 -4.36 -28.79 9.20
N GLU A 84 -4.75 -28.59 7.93
CA GLU A 84 -4.86 -29.68 6.97
C GLU A 84 -3.55 -30.49 6.81
N LYS A 85 -3.72 -31.76 6.44
CA LYS A 85 -2.63 -32.73 6.29
C LYS A 85 -1.51 -32.21 5.38
N CYS A 86 -1.86 -31.57 4.26
CA CYS A 86 -0.88 -31.04 3.29
C CYS A 86 0.03 -29.95 3.91
N THR A 87 -0.52 -29.06 4.75
CA THR A 87 0.25 -28.04 5.48
C THR A 87 1.12 -28.68 6.55
N SER A 88 0.58 -29.66 7.28
CA SER A 88 1.31 -30.40 8.32
C SER A 88 2.48 -31.20 7.74
N GLU A 89 2.29 -31.86 6.60
CA GLU A 89 3.34 -32.58 5.89
C GLU A 89 4.46 -31.66 5.41
N PHE A 90 4.10 -30.51 4.82
CA PHE A 90 5.08 -29.52 4.42
C PHE A 90 5.90 -29.00 5.62
N ASN A 91 5.24 -28.66 6.72
CA ASN A 91 5.92 -28.22 7.95
C ASN A 91 6.88 -29.28 8.46
N LYS A 92 6.46 -30.55 8.52
CA LYS A 92 7.30 -31.68 8.93
C LYS A 92 8.52 -31.84 8.03
N GLN A 93 8.35 -31.76 6.71
CA GLN A 93 9.44 -31.85 5.73
C GLN A 93 10.47 -30.72 5.88
N LYS A 94 10.05 -29.53 6.28
CA LYS A 94 10.91 -28.34 6.42
C LYS A 94 11.39 -28.09 7.85
N GLY A 95 10.99 -28.95 8.81
CA GLY A 95 11.35 -28.80 10.22
C GLY A 95 10.69 -27.60 10.89
N ILE A 96 9.53 -27.17 10.40
CA ILE A 96 8.78 -26.04 10.94
C ILE A 96 7.85 -26.54 12.04
N LYS A 97 8.02 -26.02 13.26
CA LYS A 97 7.11 -26.32 14.37
C LYS A 97 5.86 -25.44 14.29
N HIS A 98 4.72 -26.07 14.04
CA HIS A 98 3.44 -25.37 14.06
C HIS A 98 2.87 -25.33 15.48
N THR A 99 2.47 -24.14 15.92
CA THR A 99 1.81 -23.89 17.21
C THR A 99 0.48 -23.22 16.97
N TYR A 100 -0.50 -23.55 17.80
CA TYR A 100 -1.88 -23.08 17.63
C TYR A 100 -2.33 -22.25 18.83
N THR A 101 -3.27 -21.35 18.61
CA THR A 101 -3.99 -20.66 19.66
C THR A 101 -4.87 -21.68 20.41
N SER A 102 -4.84 -21.69 21.75
CA SER A 102 -5.73 -22.57 22.54
C SER A 102 -7.19 -22.17 22.32
N PRO A 103 -8.12 -23.15 22.25
CA PRO A 103 -9.54 -22.86 22.20
C PRO A 103 -9.96 -21.92 23.34
N HIS A 104 -10.79 -20.95 23.06
CA HIS A 104 -11.30 -19.95 24.02
C HIS A 104 -10.26 -18.97 24.62
N SER A 105 -9.08 -18.85 24.04
CA SER A 105 -8.06 -17.89 24.46
C SER A 105 -7.75 -16.88 23.34
N SER A 106 -8.63 -15.89 23.21
CA SER A 106 -8.44 -14.74 22.28
C SER A 106 -7.15 -13.93 22.58
N LEU A 107 -6.53 -14.16 23.73
CA LEU A 107 -5.31 -13.49 24.16
C LEU A 107 -4.03 -14.10 23.56
N GLN A 108 -4.10 -15.20 22.82
CA GLN A 108 -2.89 -15.94 22.40
C GLN A 108 -2.35 -15.56 21.00
N ASN A 109 -3.12 -14.80 20.18
CA ASN A 109 -2.60 -14.24 18.92
C ASN A 109 -2.76 -12.70 18.81
N PRO A 110 -2.48 -11.92 19.88
CA PRO A 110 -2.77 -10.49 19.90
C PRO A 110 -1.93 -9.70 18.88
N VAL A 111 -0.85 -10.30 18.40
CA VAL A 111 0.03 -9.65 17.39
C VAL A 111 -0.63 -9.70 16.02
N ALA A 112 -1.11 -10.87 15.58
CA ALA A 112 -1.75 -11.03 14.28
C ALA A 112 -3.08 -10.26 14.22
N GLU A 113 -3.91 -10.39 15.25
CA GLU A 113 -5.18 -9.67 15.33
C GLU A 113 -4.98 -8.14 15.27
N ARG A 114 -4.02 -7.62 16.03
CA ARG A 114 -3.70 -6.19 16.02
C ARG A 114 -3.19 -5.71 14.67
N ILE A 115 -2.37 -6.52 14.01
CA ILE A 115 -1.86 -6.20 12.68
C ILE A 115 -2.99 -6.21 11.67
N ASN A 116 -3.86 -7.22 11.67
CA ASN A 116 -5.01 -7.29 10.77
C ASN A 116 -5.99 -6.13 10.98
N ARG A 117 -6.21 -5.74 12.24
CA ARG A 117 -7.00 -4.54 12.56
C ARG A 117 -6.35 -3.29 11.98
N THR A 118 -5.06 -3.07 12.26
CA THR A 118 -4.33 -1.89 11.79
C THR A 118 -4.29 -1.81 10.25
N LEU A 119 -4.08 -2.94 9.57
CA LEU A 119 -4.09 -2.99 8.10
C LEU A 119 -5.49 -2.68 7.55
N GLY A 120 -6.54 -3.24 8.16
CA GLY A 120 -7.92 -3.00 7.76
C GLY A 120 -8.35 -1.54 7.95
N GLU A 121 -8.07 -0.96 9.12
CA GLU A 121 -8.38 0.44 9.43
C GLU A 121 -7.59 1.40 8.53
N GLY A 122 -6.29 1.15 8.32
CA GLY A 122 -5.46 1.96 7.43
C GLY A 122 -5.90 1.85 5.97
N CYS A 123 -6.24 0.67 5.50
CA CYS A 123 -6.80 0.46 4.16
C CYS A 123 -8.11 1.23 3.99
N LEU A 124 -9.04 1.11 4.95
CA LEU A 124 -10.32 1.82 4.89
C LEU A 124 -10.12 3.34 4.85
N ALA A 125 -9.23 3.86 5.69
CA ALA A 125 -8.90 5.30 5.69
C ALA A 125 -8.36 5.76 4.33
N LEU A 126 -7.44 5.00 3.71
CA LEU A 126 -6.90 5.31 2.38
C LEU A 126 -7.99 5.31 1.31
N LEU A 127 -8.84 4.28 1.29
CA LEU A 127 -9.93 4.16 0.33
C LEU A 127 -10.94 5.30 0.46
N LEU A 128 -11.34 5.63 1.69
CA LEU A 128 -12.27 6.73 1.95
C LEU A 128 -11.67 8.08 1.54
N CYS A 129 -10.43 8.37 1.90
CA CYS A 129 -9.74 9.59 1.50
C CYS A 129 -9.64 9.72 -0.04
N ALA A 130 -9.39 8.60 -0.72
CA ALA A 130 -9.30 8.55 -2.18
C ALA A 130 -10.67 8.56 -2.89
N GLY A 131 -11.77 8.33 -2.16
CA GLY A 131 -13.11 8.13 -2.75
C GLY A 131 -13.22 6.81 -3.54
N LEU A 132 -12.49 5.76 -3.12
CA LEU A 132 -12.47 4.47 -3.80
C LEU A 132 -13.35 3.43 -3.09
N PRO A 133 -14.09 2.59 -3.86
CA PRO A 133 -14.88 1.50 -3.29
C PRO A 133 -14.04 0.40 -2.67
N LEU A 134 -14.66 -0.35 -1.75
CA LEU A 134 -13.99 -1.45 -1.04
C LEU A 134 -13.39 -2.50 -1.96
N MET A 135 -13.86 -2.66 -3.20
CA MET A 135 -13.26 -3.60 -4.16
C MET A 135 -11.77 -3.33 -4.44
N PHE A 136 -11.25 -2.14 -4.12
CA PHE A 136 -9.83 -1.79 -4.23
C PHE A 136 -9.01 -2.12 -2.98
N TRP A 137 -9.57 -2.85 -2.01
CA TRP A 137 -8.91 -3.14 -0.74
C TRP A 137 -7.55 -3.83 -0.90
N VAL A 138 -7.35 -4.65 -1.92
CA VAL A 138 -6.06 -5.30 -2.21
C VAL A 138 -4.94 -4.27 -2.39
N TYR A 139 -5.22 -3.18 -3.09
CA TYR A 139 -4.27 -2.08 -3.30
C TYR A 139 -4.11 -1.21 -2.06
N GLY A 140 -5.21 -0.94 -1.35
CA GLY A 140 -5.17 -0.20 -0.08
C GLY A 140 -4.33 -0.93 0.97
N ILE A 141 -4.51 -2.24 1.13
CA ILE A 141 -3.70 -3.08 2.02
C ILE A 141 -2.23 -3.09 1.58
N ALA A 142 -1.95 -3.31 0.28
CA ALA A 142 -0.59 -3.34 -0.25
C ALA A 142 0.13 -2.01 0.01
N PHE A 143 -0.52 -0.89 -0.31
CA PHE A 143 0.03 0.44 -0.09
C PHE A 143 0.26 0.75 1.40
N PHE A 144 -0.75 0.48 2.25
CA PHE A 144 -0.62 0.71 3.68
C PHE A 144 0.47 -0.17 4.31
N SER A 145 0.57 -1.45 3.90
CA SER A 145 1.65 -2.35 4.33
C SER A 145 3.02 -1.83 3.91
N PHE A 146 3.14 -1.29 2.69
CA PHE A 146 4.36 -0.69 2.18
C PHE A 146 4.82 0.50 3.03
N VAL A 147 3.90 1.42 3.35
CA VAL A 147 4.17 2.58 4.22
C VAL A 147 4.49 2.14 5.64
N LYS A 148 3.67 1.26 6.22
CA LYS A 148 3.85 0.73 7.59
C LYS A 148 5.19 0.03 7.78
N ALA A 149 5.64 -0.75 6.80
CA ALA A 149 6.94 -1.42 6.84
C ALA A 149 8.13 -0.43 6.91
N ARG A 150 7.93 0.80 6.48
CA ARG A 150 8.92 1.89 6.46
C ARG A 150 8.73 2.91 7.58
N SER A 151 7.65 2.82 8.33
CA SER A 151 7.35 3.72 9.45
C SER A 151 7.99 3.23 10.74
N PRO A 152 8.40 4.14 11.66
CA PRO A 152 8.94 3.77 12.96
C PRO A 152 7.96 2.91 13.76
N HIS A 153 8.47 1.90 14.48
CA HIS A 153 7.65 1.00 15.28
C HIS A 153 8.14 0.95 16.73
N LYS A 154 7.26 1.20 17.70
CA LYS A 154 7.59 1.28 19.14
C LYS A 154 8.34 0.04 19.65
N SER A 155 7.92 -1.17 19.28
CA SER A 155 8.56 -2.42 19.76
C SER A 155 9.95 -2.67 19.12
N LEU A 156 10.36 -1.86 18.17
CA LEU A 156 11.67 -1.91 17.51
C LEU A 156 12.55 -0.72 17.91
N SER A 157 12.30 -0.14 19.09
CA SER A 157 13.01 1.07 19.56
C SER A 157 12.98 2.19 18.53
N PHE A 158 11.81 2.38 17.89
CA PHE A 158 11.55 3.35 16.81
C PHE A 158 12.29 3.11 15.49
N SER A 159 12.99 1.99 15.34
CA SER A 159 13.40 1.51 14.02
C SER A 159 12.17 1.05 13.22
N ASN A 160 12.31 0.90 11.92
CA ASN A 160 11.22 0.41 11.07
C ASN A 160 11.36 -1.09 10.76
N PRO A 161 10.25 -1.79 10.42
CA PRO A 161 10.25 -3.24 10.14
C PRO A 161 11.24 -3.68 9.06
N ILE A 162 11.40 -2.89 7.98
CA ILE A 162 12.34 -3.21 6.90
C ILE A 162 13.79 -3.11 7.38
N ALA A 163 14.13 -2.05 8.12
CA ALA A 163 15.48 -1.91 8.66
C ALA A 163 15.80 -3.05 9.63
N ALA A 164 14.85 -3.41 10.51
CA ALA A 164 14.99 -4.54 11.43
C ALA A 164 15.14 -5.88 10.70
N TRP A 165 14.47 -6.05 9.54
CA TRP A 165 14.63 -7.22 8.67
C TRP A 165 16.01 -7.27 8.02
N ASN A 166 16.51 -6.12 7.54
CA ASN A 166 17.75 -6.00 6.79
C ASN A 166 19.02 -6.00 7.66
N ILE A 167 18.90 -5.95 8.99
CA ILE A 167 20.07 -5.98 9.91
C ILE A 167 20.97 -7.20 9.62
N TYR A 168 20.41 -8.32 9.20
CA TYR A 168 21.14 -9.56 8.88
C TYR A 168 21.47 -9.71 7.39
N ASN A 169 21.01 -8.81 6.54
CA ASN A 169 21.30 -8.77 5.12
C ASN A 169 22.29 -7.64 4.87
N THR A 170 23.47 -7.93 4.33
CA THR A 170 24.55 -6.99 4.05
C THR A 170 24.21 -5.91 3.04
N HIS A 171 23.08 -6.00 2.37
CA HIS A 171 22.56 -4.96 1.49
C HIS A 171 21.71 -3.96 2.29
N ARG A 172 22.36 -2.88 2.75
CA ARG A 172 21.66 -1.64 3.15
C ARG A 172 20.92 -1.11 1.92
N SER A 173 19.69 -1.55 1.71
CA SER A 173 18.81 -0.78 0.84
C SER A 173 18.44 0.49 1.60
N SER A 174 18.92 1.63 1.14
CA SER A 174 18.35 2.91 1.54
C SER A 174 16.84 2.81 1.35
N ILE A 175 16.09 3.22 2.37
CA ILE A 175 14.63 3.28 2.25
C ILE A 175 14.36 4.47 1.35
N ASP A 176 14.18 4.19 0.07
CA ASP A 176 13.83 5.22 -0.88
C ASP A 176 12.33 5.48 -0.78
N LEU A 177 11.99 6.66 -0.25
CA LEU A 177 10.63 7.17 -0.18
C LEU A 177 10.38 8.25 -1.25
N TYR A 178 11.37 8.55 -2.07
CA TYR A 178 11.30 9.62 -3.05
C TYR A 178 10.16 9.43 -4.06
N ASP A 179 9.89 8.17 -4.44
CA ASP A 179 8.82 7.83 -5.36
C ASP A 179 7.46 7.56 -4.69
N LEU A 180 7.36 7.75 -3.36
CA LEU A 180 6.10 7.58 -2.67
C LEU A 180 5.17 8.76 -3.00
N ARG A 181 3.97 8.43 -3.50
CA ARG A 181 2.91 9.38 -3.86
C ARG A 181 1.65 9.10 -3.05
N ILE A 182 0.74 10.06 -3.00
CA ILE A 182 -0.52 9.92 -2.25
C ILE A 182 -1.42 8.90 -2.94
N PHE A 183 -1.86 7.90 -2.19
CA PHE A 183 -2.78 6.86 -2.67
C PHE A 183 -4.10 7.46 -3.18
N GLY A 184 -4.55 7.04 -4.34
CA GLY A 184 -5.77 7.54 -4.96
C GLY A 184 -5.63 8.86 -5.71
N ALA A 185 -4.43 9.45 -5.74
CA ALA A 185 -4.17 10.67 -6.49
C ALA A 185 -4.34 10.46 -8.00
N GLU A 186 -4.63 11.55 -8.71
CA GLU A 186 -4.72 11.56 -10.16
C GLU A 186 -3.37 11.27 -10.81
N GLY A 187 -3.35 10.33 -11.75
CA GLY A 187 -2.18 10.02 -12.54
C GLY A 187 -2.43 10.16 -14.03
N TYR A 188 -1.41 10.60 -14.75
CA TYR A 188 -1.38 10.60 -16.21
C TYR A 188 -0.28 9.61 -16.64
N VAL A 189 -0.68 8.54 -17.29
CA VAL A 189 0.19 7.46 -17.74
C VAL A 189 0.43 7.57 -19.23
N LEU A 190 1.69 7.52 -19.66
CA LEU A 190 2.05 7.57 -21.06
C LEU A 190 1.45 6.39 -21.83
N ASP A 191 0.80 6.68 -22.95
CA ASP A 191 0.33 5.70 -23.92
C ASP A 191 1.40 5.47 -24.99
N GLU A 192 2.16 4.40 -24.82
CA GLU A 192 3.24 4.03 -25.74
C GLU A 192 2.73 3.66 -27.15
N ASN A 193 1.45 3.31 -27.29
CA ASN A 193 0.83 2.93 -28.55
C ASN A 193 0.08 4.08 -29.24
N SER A 194 0.11 5.28 -28.64
CA SER A 194 -0.60 6.44 -29.18
C SER A 194 -0.03 6.89 -30.53
N LEU A 195 -0.91 7.05 -31.51
CA LEU A 195 -0.56 7.55 -32.84
C LEU A 195 -0.07 9.00 -32.77
N LYS A 196 0.69 9.43 -33.82
CA LYS A 196 1.03 10.84 -34.00
C LYS A 196 -0.25 11.67 -34.02
N ASN A 197 -0.26 12.82 -33.34
CA ASN A 197 -1.40 13.73 -33.22
C ASN A 197 -2.58 13.26 -32.35
N HIS A 198 -2.44 12.17 -31.59
CA HIS A 198 -3.38 11.73 -30.57
C HIS A 198 -2.86 12.08 -29.15
N PRO A 199 -3.76 12.15 -28.14
CA PRO A 199 -3.34 12.29 -26.74
C PRO A 199 -2.32 11.22 -26.36
N LYS A 200 -1.21 11.66 -25.76
CA LYS A 200 -0.07 10.77 -25.42
C LYS A 200 -0.20 10.16 -24.03
N ALA A 201 -1.20 10.52 -23.27
CA ALA A 201 -1.41 10.01 -21.93
C ALA A 201 -2.89 9.84 -21.64
N PHE A 202 -3.22 8.90 -20.78
CA PHE A 202 -4.56 8.68 -20.29
C PHE A 202 -4.63 8.86 -18.78
N ARG A 203 -5.79 9.33 -18.33
CA ARG A 203 -6.07 9.66 -16.94
C ARG A 203 -6.33 8.39 -16.13
N CYS A 204 -5.67 8.29 -14.99
CA CYS A 204 -5.72 7.13 -14.09
C CYS A 204 -5.82 7.56 -12.63
N ILE A 205 -6.06 6.57 -11.76
CA ILE A 205 -5.93 6.69 -10.31
C ILE A 205 -4.69 5.91 -9.86
N TYR A 206 -3.81 6.55 -9.11
CA TYR A 206 -2.63 5.92 -8.53
C TYR A 206 -3.02 4.96 -7.40
N LEU A 207 -2.55 3.72 -7.49
CA LEU A 207 -2.85 2.64 -6.53
C LEU A 207 -1.62 2.14 -5.75
N GLY A 208 -0.48 2.78 -5.93
CA GLY A 208 0.74 2.45 -5.21
C GLY A 208 1.79 1.71 -6.02
N PRO A 209 2.97 1.44 -5.41
CA PRO A 209 4.04 0.69 -6.05
C PRO A 209 3.59 -0.72 -6.45
N SER A 210 4.09 -1.22 -7.57
CA SER A 210 3.86 -2.61 -7.97
C SER A 210 4.84 -3.54 -7.24
N SER A 211 4.34 -4.68 -6.75
CA SER A 211 5.17 -5.73 -6.14
C SER A 211 5.78 -6.68 -7.17
N THR A 212 5.24 -6.73 -8.39
CA THR A 212 5.62 -7.69 -9.42
C THR A 212 6.49 -7.10 -10.52
N HIS A 213 6.36 -5.80 -10.76
CA HIS A 213 7.07 -5.10 -11.83
C HIS A 213 7.72 -3.81 -11.31
N LYS A 214 8.79 -3.36 -11.97
CA LYS A 214 9.28 -2.00 -11.73
C LYS A 214 8.22 -1.01 -12.21
N GLY A 215 7.72 -0.16 -11.32
CA GLY A 215 6.71 0.84 -11.61
C GLY A 215 5.59 0.86 -10.57
N CYS A 216 4.51 1.52 -10.93
CA CYS A 216 3.36 1.71 -10.05
C CYS A 216 2.09 1.20 -10.70
N ASN A 217 1.14 0.77 -9.86
CA ASN A 217 -0.19 0.35 -10.26
C ASN A 217 -1.09 1.57 -10.45
N PHE A 218 -1.84 1.57 -11.53
CA PHE A 218 -2.80 2.61 -11.88
C PHE A 218 -4.13 2.00 -12.31
N TYR A 219 -5.24 2.55 -11.86
CA TYR A 219 -6.55 2.23 -12.38
C TYR A 219 -6.92 3.18 -13.51
N ASN A 220 -7.03 2.66 -14.72
CA ASN A 220 -7.43 3.43 -15.88
C ASN A 220 -8.94 3.67 -15.84
N LEU A 221 -9.35 4.95 -15.78
CA LEU A 221 -10.74 5.36 -15.64
C LEU A 221 -11.59 5.05 -16.88
N HIS A 222 -10.97 4.99 -18.06
CA HIS A 222 -11.65 4.71 -19.31
C HIS A 222 -11.84 3.19 -19.53
N THR A 223 -10.74 2.43 -19.43
CA THR A 223 -10.79 0.97 -19.70
C THR A 223 -11.26 0.17 -18.49
N LYS A 224 -11.34 0.79 -17.30
CA LYS A 224 -11.70 0.16 -16.02
C LYS A 224 -10.77 -1.02 -15.66
N LYS A 225 -9.51 -0.96 -16.10
CA LYS A 225 -8.50 -1.98 -15.83
C LYS A 225 -7.36 -1.40 -15.02
N VAL A 226 -6.72 -2.25 -14.24
CA VAL A 226 -5.46 -1.89 -13.57
C VAL A 226 -4.30 -2.18 -14.52
N ILE A 227 -3.39 -1.23 -14.60
CA ILE A 227 -2.17 -1.28 -15.42
C ILE A 227 -0.96 -0.94 -14.57
N VAL A 228 0.21 -1.37 -14.98
CA VAL A 228 1.48 -0.99 -14.37
C VAL A 228 2.26 -0.09 -15.33
N SER A 229 2.78 1.02 -14.83
CA SER A 229 3.61 1.92 -15.62
C SER A 229 4.76 2.50 -14.80
N ARG A 230 5.83 2.87 -15.51
CA ARG A 230 6.95 3.67 -14.97
C ARG A 230 6.94 5.10 -15.49
N ASN A 231 6.27 5.33 -16.61
CA ASN A 231 6.20 6.63 -17.27
C ASN A 231 4.88 7.31 -16.94
N PHE A 232 4.88 8.12 -15.88
CA PHE A 232 3.69 8.78 -15.37
C PHE A 232 4.00 10.12 -14.72
N VAL A 233 2.98 10.95 -14.63
CA VAL A 233 2.96 12.16 -13.81
C VAL A 233 1.79 12.09 -12.85
N ILE A 234 1.95 12.56 -11.61
CA ILE A 234 0.91 12.51 -10.57
C ILE A 234 0.59 13.92 -10.11
N ASN A 235 -0.71 14.21 -10.04
CA ASN A 235 -1.27 15.38 -9.39
C ASN A 235 -1.87 14.98 -8.04
N GLU A 236 -1.13 15.22 -6.97
CA GLU A 236 -1.52 14.84 -5.61
C GLU A 236 -2.62 15.71 -5.00
N GLN A 237 -3.04 16.79 -5.67
CA GLN A 237 -4.14 17.65 -5.23
C GLN A 237 -5.49 17.19 -5.75
N CYS A 238 -5.54 16.27 -6.71
CA CYS A 238 -6.75 15.76 -7.34
C CYS A 238 -6.99 14.29 -7.02
N PHE A 239 -8.22 13.96 -6.63
CA PHE A 239 -8.66 12.60 -6.31
C PHE A 239 -9.84 12.21 -7.20
N PRO A 240 -9.59 11.64 -8.39
CA PRO A 240 -10.64 11.32 -9.36
C PRO A 240 -11.67 10.31 -8.83
N GLY A 241 -11.29 9.47 -7.85
CA GLY A 241 -12.19 8.51 -7.22
C GLY A 241 -13.40 9.16 -6.59
N ARG A 242 -13.25 10.34 -6.00
CA ARG A 242 -14.36 11.10 -5.38
C ARG A 242 -15.44 11.51 -6.36
N VAL A 243 -15.06 11.75 -7.62
CA VAL A 243 -15.99 12.11 -8.69
C VAL A 243 -16.51 10.88 -9.43
N HIS A 244 -15.64 9.89 -9.63
CA HIS A 244 -15.98 8.68 -10.38
C HIS A 244 -16.85 7.70 -9.57
N PHE A 245 -16.73 7.72 -8.23
CA PHE A 245 -17.51 6.91 -7.29
C PHE A 245 -18.20 7.77 -6.22
N PRO A 246 -19.09 8.72 -6.59
CA PRO A 246 -19.61 9.76 -5.68
C PRO A 246 -20.34 9.18 -4.46
N ASN A 247 -21.12 8.11 -4.63
CA ASN A 247 -21.94 7.51 -3.58
C ASN A 247 -21.15 6.98 -2.38
N ILE A 248 -19.84 6.78 -2.53
CA ILE A 248 -18.99 6.24 -1.46
C ILE A 248 -18.52 7.36 -0.56
N TYR A 249 -18.09 8.48 -1.14
CA TYR A 249 -17.64 9.62 -0.39
C TYR A 249 -18.81 10.24 0.42
N ASP A 250 -19.93 10.47 -0.24
CA ASP A 250 -21.10 11.13 0.36
C ASP A 250 -21.72 10.31 1.49
N LYS A 251 -21.65 8.98 1.42
CA LYS A 251 -22.13 8.08 2.48
C LYS A 251 -21.38 8.24 3.80
N TYR A 252 -20.08 8.54 3.77
CA TYR A 252 -19.22 8.57 4.96
C TYR A 252 -18.85 9.97 5.42
N PHE A 253 -18.83 10.96 4.52
CA PHE A 253 -18.37 12.32 4.81
C PHE A 253 -19.45 13.38 4.61
N GLY A 254 -20.67 12.98 4.19
CA GLY A 254 -21.69 13.90 3.74
C GLY A 254 -21.45 14.42 2.31
N PRO A 255 -22.34 15.26 1.79
CA PRO A 255 -22.20 15.79 0.43
C PRO A 255 -20.85 16.49 0.27
N SER A 256 -20.15 16.18 -0.81
CA SER A 256 -18.88 16.83 -1.14
C SER A 256 -19.03 18.34 -1.07
N PRO A 257 -18.06 19.08 -0.51
CA PRO A 257 -18.11 20.52 -0.53
C PRO A 257 -18.34 21.01 -1.97
N PRO A 258 -19.18 22.02 -2.18
CA PRO A 258 -19.46 22.54 -3.51
C PRO A 258 -18.11 22.81 -4.19
N LYS A 259 -17.99 22.37 -5.45
CA LYS A 259 -16.82 22.69 -6.25
C LYS A 259 -16.59 24.19 -6.11
N PRO A 260 -15.38 24.66 -5.80
CA PRO A 260 -15.11 26.09 -5.90
C PRO A 260 -15.57 26.48 -7.29
N ASN A 261 -16.48 27.44 -7.32
CA ASN A 261 -17.05 27.96 -8.58
C ASN A 261 -15.87 28.13 -9.53
N SER A 262 -15.89 27.44 -10.64
CA SER A 262 -15.08 27.79 -11.79
C SER A 262 -15.63 29.12 -12.32
N GLU A 263 -15.56 30.17 -11.50
CA GLU A 263 -15.47 31.49 -12.04
C GLU A 263 -14.21 31.45 -12.88
N SER A 264 -14.47 31.54 -14.17
CA SER A 264 -13.49 31.75 -15.19
C SER A 264 -12.53 32.86 -14.72
N ILE A 265 -11.43 32.46 -14.12
CA ILE A 265 -10.24 33.29 -14.10
C ILE A 265 -9.78 33.23 -15.55
N SER A 266 -10.39 34.12 -16.36
CA SER A 266 -9.73 34.54 -17.57
C SER A 266 -8.37 35.07 -17.09
N PRO A 267 -7.23 34.50 -17.55
CA PRO A 267 -5.96 35.09 -17.25
C PRO A 267 -6.00 36.54 -17.79
N SER A 268 -6.01 37.53 -16.87
CA SER A 268 -5.75 38.90 -17.25
C SER A 268 -4.31 38.91 -17.75
N LEU A 269 -4.15 38.99 -19.06
CA LEU A 269 -2.86 39.26 -19.69
C LEU A 269 -2.39 40.64 -19.17
N SER A 270 -1.45 40.63 -18.25
CA SER A 270 -0.66 41.82 -17.96
C SER A 270 0.43 41.92 -19.01
N THR A 271 0.27 42.83 -19.94
CA THR A 271 1.32 43.21 -20.88
C THR A 271 2.28 44.16 -20.17
N THR A 272 3.52 43.72 -19.99
CA THR A 272 4.65 44.60 -19.63
C THR A 272 5.44 44.93 -20.87
N THR A 273 5.59 46.23 -21.14
CA THR A 273 6.43 46.79 -22.20
C THR A 273 7.85 47.02 -21.65
N ASP A 274 8.88 46.55 -22.35
CA ASP A 274 10.27 46.87 -22.04
C ASP A 274 10.67 48.29 -22.55
N ALA A 275 11.87 48.73 -22.17
CA ALA A 275 12.40 50.05 -22.54
C ALA A 275 12.56 50.27 -24.08
N ASN A 276 12.31 49.26 -24.91
CA ASN A 276 12.42 49.28 -26.36
C ASN A 276 11.08 49.10 -27.06
N GLY A 277 9.91 49.10 -26.31
CA GLY A 277 8.57 49.07 -26.87
C GLY A 277 8.12 47.73 -27.43
N LEU A 278 8.74 46.62 -27.06
CA LEU A 278 8.33 45.27 -27.44
C LEU A 278 7.45 44.65 -26.33
N GLU A 279 6.25 44.20 -26.72
CA GLU A 279 5.32 43.53 -25.83
C GLU A 279 5.66 42.03 -25.66
N TYR A 280 5.85 41.61 -24.40
CA TYR A 280 6.00 40.19 -24.05
C TYR A 280 4.85 39.78 -23.10
N SER A 281 4.20 38.67 -23.42
CA SER A 281 3.23 38.03 -22.53
C SER A 281 3.96 36.94 -21.71
N SER A 282 4.12 37.12 -20.40
CA SER A 282 4.64 36.08 -19.49
C SER A 282 3.47 35.33 -18.87
N ILE A 283 3.52 34.01 -18.96
CA ILE A 283 2.50 33.07 -18.45
C ILE A 283 2.83 32.60 -17.01
N PHE A 284 3.85 33.15 -16.34
CA PHE A 284 4.25 32.74 -14.99
C PHE A 284 4.58 33.94 -14.12
N ASP A 285 3.64 34.32 -13.25
CA ASP A 285 3.94 35.07 -12.03
C ASP A 285 3.85 34.10 -10.83
N PHE A 286 5.01 33.79 -10.23
CA PHE A 286 5.10 33.17 -8.92
C PHE A 286 5.06 34.27 -7.86
N ASP A 287 3.91 34.46 -7.22
CA ASP A 287 3.81 35.28 -6.03
C ASP A 287 4.60 34.66 -4.88
N SER A 288 5.67 35.35 -4.51
CA SER A 288 6.47 35.08 -3.32
C SER A 288 5.69 35.48 -2.07
N HIS A 289 5.00 34.53 -1.44
CA HIS A 289 4.49 34.75 -0.08
C HIS A 289 5.58 34.50 0.96
N THR A 290 5.96 35.58 1.61
CA THR A 290 6.81 35.72 2.80
C THR A 290 6.52 34.69 3.88
N ILE A 291 7.57 33.97 4.26
CA ILE A 291 7.63 33.14 5.47
C ILE A 291 7.77 34.08 6.69
N PRO A 292 6.91 34.01 7.71
CA PRO A 292 7.15 34.74 8.95
C PRO A 292 8.21 34.02 9.78
N THR A 293 9.34 34.64 10.00
CA THR A 293 10.33 34.27 11.00
C THR A 293 9.79 34.60 12.38
N SER A 294 9.53 33.59 13.21
CA SER A 294 9.32 33.77 14.65
C SER A 294 10.61 33.46 15.41
N THR A 295 11.31 34.49 15.81
CA THR A 295 12.20 34.47 16.95
C THR A 295 11.35 34.70 18.20
N ASN A 296 11.56 33.85 19.22
CA ASN A 296 11.58 34.01 20.65
C ASN A 296 10.90 32.89 21.41
N LEU A 297 11.74 32.07 22.01
CA LEU A 297 11.41 31.26 23.19
C LEU A 297 12.17 31.85 24.36
N PRO A 298 11.57 31.96 25.57
CA PRO A 298 12.31 31.88 26.79
C PRO A 298 12.54 30.43 27.25
#